data_fca94e07f90740dfbb74c090f29c5696
#
_entry.id   fca94e07f90740dfbb74c090f29c5696
#
_cell.length_a   1.000
_cell.length_b   1.000
_cell.length_c   1.000
_cell.angle_alpha   90.00
_cell.angle_beta   90.00
_cell.angle_gamma   90.00
#
_symmetry.space_group_name_H-M   'P 1'
#
loop_
_entity.id
_entity.type
_entity.pdbx_description
1 polymer ?
#
loop_
_entity_poly.entity_id
_entity_poly.type
_entity_poly.pdbx_seq_one_letter_code
_entity_poly.pdbx_strand_id
1 'polypeptide(L)'
;MVKSKMSYDELKNYLLQTPCYKKGDIIKHKKTNVSYVVDDFVFDTNTQELAVIYSPLSLKNSKENEEYKVIKFSRPYSETIDGRFEIMKEGK
;
A
#
# COMPACT_ATOMS: atom_id res chain seq x y z
N MET A 1 9.31 8.76 -23.32
CA MET A 1 10.35 7.76 -23.25
C MET A 1 9.93 6.59 -22.41
N VAL A 2 10.28 5.41 -22.85
CA VAL A 2 9.85 4.20 -22.18
C VAL A 2 10.88 3.82 -21.13
N LYS A 3 10.41 3.60 -19.93
CA LYS A 3 11.29 3.11 -18.89
C LYS A 3 11.66 1.67 -19.12
N SER A 4 12.89 1.34 -18.83
CA SER A 4 13.30 -0.05 -18.87
C SER A 4 12.55 -0.82 -17.80
N LYS A 5 12.17 -2.03 -18.16
CA LYS A 5 11.54 -2.87 -17.16
C LYS A 5 12.58 -3.36 -16.18
N MET A 6 12.19 -3.43 -14.94
CA MET A 6 13.04 -4.00 -13.93
C MET A 6 13.14 -5.50 -14.11
N SER A 7 14.32 -6.04 -13.93
CA SER A 7 14.46 -7.47 -13.83
C SER A 7 13.86 -7.93 -12.51
N TYR A 8 13.66 -9.23 -12.39
CA TYR A 8 13.12 -9.76 -11.15
C TYR A 8 14.04 -9.45 -9.97
N ASP A 9 15.35 -9.55 -10.18
CA ASP A 9 16.29 -9.27 -9.10
C ASP A 9 16.26 -7.81 -8.71
N GLU A 10 16.16 -6.92 -9.70
CA GLU A 10 16.10 -5.50 -9.41
C GLU A 10 14.84 -5.16 -8.64
N LEU A 11 13.73 -5.75 -9.03
CA LEU A 11 12.48 -5.52 -8.33
C LEU A 11 12.56 -6.02 -6.89
N LYS A 12 13.13 -7.19 -6.71
CA LYS A 12 13.27 -7.75 -5.38
C LYS A 12 14.09 -6.84 -4.48
N ASN A 13 15.19 -6.32 -5.02
CA ASN A 13 16.01 -5.39 -4.25
C ASN A 13 15.27 -4.11 -3.94
N TYR A 14 14.51 -3.63 -4.91
CA TYR A 14 13.74 -2.42 -4.71
C TYR A 14 12.72 -2.61 -3.57
N LEU A 15 12.02 -3.73 -3.59
CA LEU A 15 11.02 -4.01 -2.57
C LEU A 15 11.64 -4.15 -1.18
N LEU A 16 12.85 -4.69 -1.11
CA LEU A 16 13.50 -4.88 0.17
C LEU A 16 14.07 -3.58 0.73
N GLN A 17 14.43 -2.64 -0.15
CA GLN A 17 15.13 -1.44 0.28
C GLN A 17 14.23 -0.22 0.38
N THR A 18 13.17 -0.18 -0.39
CA THR A 18 12.40 1.03 -0.56
C THR A 18 11.27 1.24 0.45
N PRO A 19 10.45 0.24 0.71
CA PRO A 19 9.29 0.48 1.58
C PRO A 19 9.73 0.81 3.00
N CYS A 20 9.20 1.89 3.52
CA CYS A 20 9.44 2.27 4.90
C CYS A 20 8.38 1.73 5.84
N TYR A 21 7.46 0.95 5.31
CA TYR A 21 6.45 0.27 6.11
C TYR A 21 6.18 -1.07 5.43
N LYS A 22 5.37 -1.91 6.08
CA LYS A 22 5.21 -3.29 5.61
C LYS A 22 3.75 -3.72 5.69
N LYS A 23 3.47 -4.89 5.18
CA LYS A 23 2.13 -5.48 5.28
C LYS A 23 1.73 -5.53 6.73
N GLY A 24 0.47 -5.16 6.97
CA GLY A 24 -0.06 -5.13 8.32
C GLY A 24 0.05 -3.77 8.97
N ASP A 25 0.90 -2.91 8.47
CA ASP A 25 1.00 -1.56 9.02
C ASP A 25 -0.24 -0.76 8.68
N ILE A 26 -0.49 0.25 9.49
CA ILE A 26 -1.64 1.12 9.31
C ILE A 26 -1.16 2.42 8.67
N ILE A 27 -1.90 2.88 7.67
CA ILE A 27 -1.64 4.20 7.09
C ILE A 27 -2.93 5.01 7.19
N LYS A 28 -2.79 6.28 7.51
CA LYS A 28 -3.94 7.15 7.68
C LYS A 28 -3.86 8.30 6.71
N HIS A 29 -4.91 8.48 5.93
CA HIS A 29 -4.97 9.59 4.98
C HIS A 29 -5.22 10.87 5.77
N LYS A 30 -4.29 11.81 5.68
CA LYS A 30 -4.35 13.00 6.53
C LYS A 30 -5.56 13.87 6.23
N LYS A 31 -5.92 13.97 4.97
CA LYS A 31 -7.00 14.84 4.57
C LYS A 31 -8.35 14.34 5.07
N THR A 32 -8.60 13.06 4.96
CA THR A 32 -9.89 12.48 5.34
C THR A 32 -9.88 11.87 6.72
N ASN A 33 -8.70 11.67 7.27
CA ASN A 33 -8.55 11.06 8.60
C ASN A 33 -9.01 9.62 8.64
N VAL A 34 -9.04 8.97 7.49
CA VAL A 34 -9.44 7.57 7.40
C VAL A 34 -8.21 6.69 7.47
N SER A 35 -8.30 5.63 8.26
CA SER A 35 -7.20 4.70 8.45
C SER A 35 -7.41 3.46 7.59
N TYR A 36 -6.31 2.94 7.08
CA TYR A 36 -6.30 1.76 6.24
C TYR A 36 -5.21 0.81 6.70
N VAL A 37 -5.41 -0.47 6.40
CA VAL A 37 -4.36 -1.44 6.68
C VAL A 37 -3.72 -1.84 5.35
N VAL A 38 -2.41 -1.96 5.37
CA VAL A 38 -1.66 -2.33 4.18
C VAL A 38 -1.79 -3.84 3.98
N ASP A 39 -2.33 -4.21 2.83
CA ASP A 39 -2.57 -5.62 2.52
C ASP A 39 -1.43 -6.24 1.75
N ASP A 40 -0.83 -5.47 0.84
CA ASP A 40 0.21 -6.05 -0.02
C ASP A 40 0.94 -4.96 -0.76
N PHE A 41 2.07 -5.34 -1.32
CA PHE A 41 2.80 -4.51 -2.28
C PHE A 41 2.87 -5.29 -3.58
N VAL A 42 2.63 -4.59 -4.68
CA VAL A 42 2.66 -5.23 -5.98
C VAL A 42 3.40 -4.33 -6.96
N PHE A 43 3.87 -4.90 -8.04
CA PHE A 43 4.49 -4.12 -9.08
C PHE A 43 3.46 -3.92 -10.19
N ASP A 44 3.16 -2.64 -10.47
CA ASP A 44 2.19 -2.30 -11.49
C ASP A 44 2.90 -2.30 -12.84
N THR A 45 2.56 -3.24 -13.70
CA THR A 45 3.24 -3.38 -14.97
C THR A 45 2.90 -2.25 -15.93
N ASN A 46 1.74 -1.61 -15.74
CA ASN A 46 1.38 -0.50 -16.61
C ASN A 46 2.22 0.74 -16.34
N THR A 47 2.39 1.06 -15.08
CA THR A 47 3.16 2.25 -14.70
C THR A 47 4.60 1.92 -14.39
N GLN A 48 4.90 0.63 -14.20
CA GLN A 48 6.22 0.16 -13.83
C GLN A 48 6.67 0.77 -12.51
N GLU A 49 5.74 0.83 -11.58
CA GLU A 49 5.99 1.35 -10.26
C GLU A 49 5.50 0.38 -9.21
N LEU A 50 6.08 0.51 -8.04
CA LEU A 50 5.58 -0.22 -6.88
C LEU A 50 4.24 0.37 -6.47
N ALA A 51 3.27 -0.48 -6.23
CA ALA A 51 1.96 -0.06 -5.78
C ALA A 51 1.63 -0.73 -4.46
N VAL A 52 0.77 -0.07 -3.71
CA VAL A 52 0.33 -0.56 -2.40
C VAL A 52 -1.14 -0.93 -2.50
N ILE A 53 -1.46 -2.11 -2.01
CA ILE A 53 -2.85 -2.55 -1.89
C ILE A 53 -3.25 -2.37 -0.43
N TYR A 54 -4.35 -1.68 -0.21
CA TYR A 54 -4.77 -1.40 1.16
C TYR A 54 -6.30 -1.41 1.23
N SER A 55 -6.80 -1.58 2.43
CA SER A 55 -8.24 -1.64 2.65
C SER A 55 -8.61 -0.88 3.92
N PRO A 56 -9.85 -0.39 4.00
CA PRO A 56 -10.28 0.36 5.18
C PRO A 56 -10.15 -0.47 6.45
N LEU A 57 -9.53 0.12 7.45
CA LEU A 57 -9.34 -0.58 8.71
C LEU A 57 -10.67 -0.91 9.37
N SER A 58 -11.63 0.00 9.28
CA SER A 58 -12.92 -0.20 9.93
C SER A 58 -13.64 -1.43 9.38
N LEU A 59 -13.45 -1.73 8.11
CA LEU A 59 -14.10 -2.90 7.51
C LEU A 59 -13.43 -4.19 7.90
N LYS A 60 -12.15 -4.12 8.26
CA LYS A 60 -11.42 -5.33 8.66
C LYS A 60 -12.00 -5.93 9.93
N ASN A 61 -12.53 -5.09 10.79
CA ASN A 61 -12.99 -5.53 12.09
C ASN A 61 -14.51 -5.56 12.20
N SER A 62 -15.19 -5.49 11.09
CA SER A 62 -16.65 -5.44 11.06
C SER A 62 -17.22 -6.74 10.50
N LYS A 63 -18.36 -7.12 11.01
CA LYS A 63 -19.06 -8.26 10.43
C LYS A 63 -19.48 -7.97 9.00
N GLU A 64 -19.70 -6.70 8.71
CA GLU A 64 -20.04 -6.31 7.35
C GLU A 64 -18.89 -6.56 6.41
N ASN A 65 -17.71 -6.78 6.96
CA ASN A 65 -16.56 -7.08 6.15
C ASN A 65 -16.75 -8.33 5.30
N GLU A 66 -17.65 -9.19 5.72
CA GLU A 66 -17.95 -10.37 4.92
C GLU A 66 -18.45 -9.97 3.53
N GLU A 67 -19.21 -8.90 3.46
CA GLU A 67 -19.73 -8.42 2.18
C GLU A 67 -18.76 -7.53 1.46
N TYR A 68 -17.88 -6.88 2.19
CA TYR A 68 -16.99 -5.85 1.61
C TYR A 68 -15.54 -6.24 1.64
N LYS A 69 -15.24 -7.48 1.93
CA LYS A 69 -13.83 -7.87 2.04
C LYS A 69 -13.11 -7.81 0.72
N VAL A 70 -13.83 -7.65 -0.36
CA VAL A 70 -13.21 -7.48 -1.66
C VAL A 70 -12.87 -6.03 -1.97
N ILE A 71 -13.30 -5.11 -1.09
CA ILE A 71 -13.02 -3.70 -1.31
C ILE A 71 -11.58 -3.43 -0.92
N LYS A 72 -10.77 -3.19 -1.92
CA LYS A 72 -9.37 -2.86 -1.73
C LYS A 72 -9.02 -1.75 -2.68
N PHE A 73 -8.03 -0.98 -2.29
CA PHE A 73 -7.57 0.13 -3.10
C PHE A 73 -6.13 -0.10 -3.46
N SER A 74 -5.72 0.50 -4.57
CA SER A 74 -4.32 0.49 -4.93
C SER A 74 -3.88 1.92 -5.19
N ARG A 75 -2.62 2.19 -4.89
CA ARG A 75 -2.07 3.52 -5.06
C ARG A 75 -0.57 3.37 -5.26
N PRO A 76 0.04 4.20 -6.10
CA PRO A 76 1.50 4.15 -6.21
C PRO A 76 2.13 4.34 -4.83
N TYR A 77 3.14 3.55 -4.55
CA TYR A 77 3.81 3.64 -3.27
C TYR A 77 4.30 5.06 -3.00
N SER A 78 4.79 5.71 -4.04
CA SER A 78 5.31 7.08 -3.89
C SER A 78 4.26 8.04 -3.34
N GLU A 79 2.99 7.77 -3.60
CA GLU A 79 1.92 8.63 -3.11
C GLU A 79 1.55 8.36 -1.67
N THR A 80 2.08 7.30 -1.09
CA THR A 80 1.81 7.02 0.31
C THR A 80 2.89 7.60 1.22
N ILE A 81 4.00 8.05 0.63
CA ILE A 81 5.11 8.59 1.42
C ILE A 81 5.42 10.04 1.05
N ASP A 82 4.55 10.67 0.30
CA ASP A 82 4.79 12.05 -0.15
C ASP A 82 4.09 13.09 0.73
N GLY A 83 3.59 12.67 1.87
CA GLY A 83 2.95 13.57 2.80
C GLY A 83 1.45 13.43 2.89
N ARG A 84 0.85 12.65 2.01
CA ARG A 84 -0.60 12.45 2.03
C ARG A 84 -1.06 11.54 3.16
N PHE A 85 -0.18 10.63 3.58
CA PHE A 85 -0.52 9.62 4.57
C PHE A 85 0.42 9.71 5.74
N GLU A 86 -0.11 9.37 6.88
CA GLU A 86 0.69 9.17 8.09
C GLU A 86 0.89 7.69 8.26
N ILE A 87 2.14 7.27 8.39
CA ILE A 87 2.46 5.87 8.54
C ILE A 87 2.42 5.52 10.03
N MET A 88 1.53 4.63 10.38
CA MET A 88 1.37 4.21 11.77
C MET A 88 1.75 2.75 11.85
N LYS A 89 2.91 2.49 12.43
CA LYS A 89 3.38 1.13 12.51
C LYS A 89 2.47 0.32 13.39
N GLU A 90 2.24 -0.90 12.97
CA GLU A 90 1.41 -1.78 13.72
C GLU A 90 2.09 -2.17 15.01
N GLY A 91 1.27 -2.34 16.00
CA GLY A 91 1.78 -2.86 17.19
C GLY A 91 2.56 -1.92 17.98
N LYS A 92 2.52 -1.84 17.77
CA LYS A 92 3.10 -1.52 18.72
C LYS A 92 3.81 -1.64 19.06
#